data_cbd1dc7938b2619eebb4914ea58f1391
#
_entry.id   cbd1dc7938b2619eebb4914ea58f1391
#
_cell.length_a   1.000
_cell.length_b   1.000
_cell.length_c   1.000
_cell.angle_alpha   90.00
_cell.angle_beta   90.00
_cell.angle_gamma   90.00
#
_symmetry.space_group_name_H-M   'P 1'
#
loop_
_entity.id
_entity.type
_entity.pdbx_description
1 polymer ?
#
loop_
_entity_poly.entity_id
_entity_poly.type
_entity_poly.pdbx_seq_one_letter_code
_entity_poly.pdbx_strand_id
1 'polypeptide(L)'
;MLITFYLLYKGEIVDSYLNRNIAPFERIRMVMTGYFFIQLWRIHIEFLSQKYPDFISLLQNFLANQTFAIFTSFCESLVLLIKAHREYYLQIPFLPWYHGSEPVEHFFGIAHQLNLDFDFADLIQMLPKISQYTKALRSKKLFFDQEKTVRQGKYYLKSFNYAIY
;
A
#
# COMPACT_ATOMS: atom_id res chain seq x y z
N MET A 1 5.99 25.20 -1.70
CA MET A 1 6.21 24.57 -3.03
C MET A 1 6.73 23.13 -2.91
N LEU A 2 7.87 22.82 -2.24
CA LEU A 2 8.38 21.43 -2.13
C LEU A 2 7.44 20.45 -1.44
N ILE A 3 6.71 20.89 -0.39
CA ILE A 3 5.72 20.04 0.31
C ILE A 3 4.57 19.64 -0.63
N THR A 4 4.13 20.54 -1.50
CA THR A 4 3.07 20.24 -2.48
C THR A 4 3.52 19.18 -3.46
N PHE A 5 4.75 19.25 -3.96
CA PHE A 5 5.34 18.22 -4.80
C PHE A 5 5.50 16.88 -4.07
N TYR A 6 5.93 16.91 -2.81
CA TYR A 6 6.02 15.70 -2.00
C TYR A 6 4.66 14.99 -1.86
N LEU A 7 3.60 15.75 -1.56
CA LEU A 7 2.24 15.19 -1.46
C LEU A 7 1.74 14.62 -2.79
N LEU A 8 2.04 15.29 -3.90
CA LEU A 8 1.71 14.81 -5.24
C LEU A 8 2.40 13.48 -5.54
N TYR A 9 3.72 13.41 -5.38
CA TYR A 9 4.47 12.17 -5.67
C TYR A 9 4.17 11.05 -4.69
N LYS A 10 3.85 11.37 -3.43
CA LYS A 10 3.32 10.39 -2.48
C LYS A 10 2.03 9.76 -3.01
N GLY A 11 1.11 10.59 -3.53
CA GLY A 11 -0.13 10.12 -4.16
C GLY A 11 0.14 9.23 -5.36
N GLU A 12 1.03 9.62 -6.26
CA GLU A 12 1.41 8.82 -7.44
C GLU A 12 2.02 7.47 -7.07
N ILE A 13 2.90 7.42 -6.04
CA ILE A 13 3.47 6.16 -5.56
C ILE A 13 2.38 5.24 -5.01
N VAL A 14 1.45 5.75 -4.21
CA VAL A 14 0.32 4.98 -3.68
C VAL A 14 -0.58 4.50 -4.82
N ASP A 15 -0.93 5.38 -5.76
CA ASP A 15 -1.76 5.03 -6.91
C ASP A 15 -1.11 3.97 -7.79
N SER A 16 0.21 4.00 -7.94
CA SER A 16 0.94 3.00 -8.71
C SER A 16 0.76 1.57 -8.19
N TYR A 17 0.48 1.41 -6.90
CA TYR A 17 0.16 0.12 -6.29
C TYR A 17 -1.35 -0.18 -6.30
N LEU A 18 -2.17 0.77 -5.89
CA LEU A 18 -3.57 0.54 -5.57
C LEU A 18 -4.53 0.76 -6.74
N ASN A 19 -4.22 1.65 -7.67
CA ASN A 19 -5.10 1.94 -8.79
C ASN A 19 -5.07 0.79 -9.82
N ARG A 20 -6.20 0.14 -10.01
CA ARG A 20 -6.34 -1.06 -10.85
C ARG A 20 -6.30 -0.79 -12.35
N ASN A 21 -6.52 0.46 -12.75
CA ASN A 21 -6.61 0.86 -14.15
C ASN A 21 -5.27 1.27 -14.78
N ILE A 22 -4.17 1.25 -14.00
CA ILE A 22 -2.86 1.68 -14.46
C ILE A 22 -2.09 0.50 -15.05
N ALA A 23 -1.58 0.66 -16.28
CA ALA A 23 -0.74 -0.33 -16.94
C ALA A 23 0.63 -0.50 -16.23
N PRO A 24 1.27 -1.68 -16.29
CA PRO A 24 2.54 -1.93 -15.61
C PRO A 24 3.66 -0.94 -15.98
N PHE A 25 3.75 -0.53 -17.23
CA PHE A 25 4.74 0.46 -17.68
C PHE A 25 4.50 1.83 -17.03
N GLU A 26 3.27 2.27 -16.96
CA GLU A 26 2.91 3.54 -16.35
C GLU A 26 3.19 3.56 -14.85
N ARG A 27 2.98 2.43 -14.17
CA ARG A 27 3.37 2.26 -12.76
C ARG A 27 4.87 2.45 -12.55
N ILE A 28 5.71 1.88 -13.43
CA ILE A 28 7.17 2.10 -13.38
C ILE A 28 7.47 3.57 -13.56
N ARG A 29 6.85 4.24 -14.51
CA ARG A 29 7.07 5.67 -14.75
C ARG A 29 6.74 6.51 -13.50
N MET A 30 5.58 6.27 -12.88
CA MET A 30 5.14 6.97 -11.69
C MET A 30 6.12 6.78 -10.52
N VAL A 31 6.48 5.54 -10.18
CA VAL A 31 7.37 5.29 -9.06
C VAL A 31 8.80 5.77 -9.30
N MET A 32 9.31 5.66 -10.54
CA MET A 32 10.64 6.17 -10.86
C MET A 32 10.70 7.69 -10.85
N THR A 33 9.63 8.38 -11.28
CA THR A 33 9.52 9.83 -11.14
C THR A 33 9.55 10.24 -9.67
N GLY A 34 8.77 9.58 -8.81
CA GLY A 34 8.79 9.82 -7.37
C GLY A 34 10.14 9.51 -6.72
N TYR A 35 10.78 8.41 -7.12
CA TYR A 35 12.11 8.00 -6.66
C TYR A 35 13.16 9.10 -6.96
N PHE A 36 13.27 9.51 -8.22
CA PHE A 36 14.25 10.53 -8.61
C PHE A 36 13.95 11.87 -7.98
N PHE A 37 12.67 12.25 -7.84
CA PHE A 37 12.32 13.47 -7.15
C PHE A 37 12.83 13.48 -5.69
N ILE A 38 12.59 12.41 -4.95
CA ILE A 38 13.01 12.32 -3.54
C ILE A 38 14.55 12.33 -3.42
N GLN A 39 15.26 11.64 -4.31
CA GLN A 39 16.71 11.64 -4.35
C GLN A 39 17.27 13.04 -4.64
N LEU A 40 16.74 13.72 -5.67
CA LEU A 40 17.16 15.07 -6.02
C LEU A 40 16.84 16.08 -4.91
N TRP A 41 15.68 15.95 -4.27
CA TRP A 41 15.33 16.79 -3.14
C TRP A 41 16.32 16.62 -1.99
N ARG A 42 16.71 15.39 -1.66
CA ARG A 42 17.71 15.13 -0.63
C ARG A 42 19.04 15.81 -0.96
N ILE A 43 19.58 15.58 -2.15
CA ILE A 43 20.83 16.20 -2.63
C ILE A 43 20.73 17.73 -2.56
N HIS A 44 19.60 18.30 -2.96
CA HIS A 44 19.41 19.74 -2.90
C HIS A 44 19.45 20.29 -1.46
N ILE A 45 18.80 19.63 -0.52
CA ILE A 45 18.85 20.05 0.90
C ILE A 45 20.25 19.85 1.49
N GLU A 46 20.95 18.77 1.14
CA GLU A 46 22.36 18.55 1.54
C GLU A 46 23.27 19.68 1.04
N PHE A 47 23.11 20.07 -0.22
CA PHE A 47 23.86 21.20 -0.81
C PHE A 47 23.53 22.54 -0.10
N LEU A 48 22.27 22.81 0.16
CA LEU A 48 21.86 24.03 0.86
C LEU A 48 22.33 24.06 2.32
N SER A 49 22.37 22.92 2.99
CA SER A 49 22.83 22.83 4.38
C SER A 49 24.34 23.11 4.51
N GLN A 50 25.13 22.77 3.49
CA GLN A 50 26.53 23.13 3.44
C GLN A 50 26.74 24.63 3.21
N LYS A 51 25.87 25.26 2.42
CA LYS A 51 25.96 26.68 2.09
C LYS A 51 25.38 27.59 3.18
N TYR A 52 24.36 27.13 3.88
CA TYR A 52 23.62 27.89 4.90
C TYR A 52 23.38 27.06 6.17
N PRO A 53 24.44 26.66 6.91
CA PRO A 53 24.34 25.72 8.02
C PRO A 53 23.48 26.23 9.18
N ASP A 54 23.40 27.55 9.39
CA ASP A 54 22.62 28.16 10.47
C ASP A 54 21.10 28.15 10.22
N PHE A 55 20.66 27.98 8.97
CA PHE A 55 19.26 28.09 8.56
C PHE A 55 18.68 26.79 8.02
N ILE A 56 19.50 25.93 7.45
CA ILE A 56 19.05 24.71 6.74
C ILE A 56 19.80 23.50 7.28
N SER A 57 19.06 22.51 7.73
CA SER A 57 19.59 21.21 8.09
C SER A 57 18.78 20.08 7.48
N LEU A 58 19.39 18.94 7.21
CA LEU A 58 18.71 17.78 6.66
C LEU A 58 17.60 17.30 7.61
N LEU A 59 17.83 17.34 8.90
CA LEU A 59 16.87 16.90 9.92
C LEU A 59 15.60 17.75 9.98
N GLN A 60 15.69 19.05 9.68
CA GLN A 60 14.55 19.96 9.77
C GLN A 60 13.85 20.18 8.43
N ASN A 61 14.58 20.07 7.33
CA ASN A 61 14.11 20.48 6.01
C ASN A 61 13.91 19.32 5.04
N PHE A 62 14.19 18.08 5.48
CA PHE A 62 13.98 16.88 4.69
C PHE A 62 13.18 15.83 5.48
N LEU A 63 12.83 14.73 4.83
CA LEU A 63 12.16 13.59 5.45
C LEU A 63 13.06 12.91 6.48
N ALA A 64 12.47 12.33 7.52
CA ALA A 64 13.18 11.44 8.41
C ALA A 64 13.82 10.29 7.62
N ASN A 65 15.03 9.87 8.02
CA ASN A 65 15.78 8.82 7.31
C ASN A 65 14.98 7.53 7.13
N GLN A 66 14.18 7.15 8.12
CA GLN A 66 13.30 5.99 8.03
C GLN A 66 12.24 6.17 6.94
N THR A 67 11.59 7.33 6.87
CA THR A 67 10.59 7.63 5.85
C THR A 67 11.21 7.62 4.45
N PHE A 68 12.39 8.22 4.30
CA PHE A 68 13.13 8.21 3.05
C PHE A 68 13.45 6.77 2.60
N ALA A 69 13.96 5.92 3.51
CA ALA A 69 14.27 4.53 3.23
C ALA A 69 13.02 3.72 2.82
N ILE A 70 11.89 3.94 3.50
CA ILE A 70 10.61 3.30 3.15
C ILE A 70 10.18 3.69 1.74
N PHE A 71 10.19 4.98 1.39
CA PHE A 71 9.79 5.42 0.06
C PHE A 71 10.71 4.88 -1.05
N THR A 72 12.01 4.91 -0.83
CA THR A 72 13.00 4.36 -1.76
C THR A 72 12.75 2.87 -1.99
N SER A 73 12.63 2.10 -0.91
CA SER A 73 12.35 0.66 -0.96
C SER A 73 11.00 0.36 -1.65
N PHE A 74 10.00 1.19 -1.43
CA PHE A 74 8.68 1.01 -2.06
C PHE A 74 8.76 1.18 -3.58
N CYS A 75 9.49 2.19 -4.05
CA CYS A 75 9.69 2.41 -5.49
C CYS A 75 10.47 1.28 -6.14
N GLU A 76 11.57 0.85 -5.53
CA GLU A 76 12.42 -0.24 -6.02
C GLU A 76 11.66 -1.58 -6.05
N SER A 77 10.90 -1.87 -5.00
CA SER A 77 10.11 -3.09 -4.87
C SER A 77 9.08 -3.25 -5.99
N LEU A 78 8.41 -2.17 -6.40
CA LEU A 78 7.44 -2.25 -7.50
C LEU A 78 8.10 -2.56 -8.83
N VAL A 79 9.26 -1.96 -9.11
CA VAL A 79 10.03 -2.23 -10.34
C VAL A 79 10.48 -3.69 -10.37
N LEU A 80 11.01 -4.18 -9.25
CA LEU A 80 11.43 -5.58 -9.12
C LEU A 80 10.25 -6.54 -9.23
N LEU A 81 9.11 -6.21 -8.64
CA LEU A 81 7.88 -6.99 -8.71
C LEU A 81 7.38 -7.12 -10.16
N ILE A 82 7.34 -6.01 -10.90
CA ILE A 82 6.94 -6.02 -12.33
C ILE A 82 7.93 -6.85 -13.16
N LYS A 83 9.23 -6.70 -12.90
CA LYS A 83 10.27 -7.50 -13.58
C LYS A 83 10.09 -8.98 -13.30
N ALA A 84 9.98 -9.37 -12.05
CA ALA A 84 9.80 -10.77 -11.64
C ALA A 84 8.50 -11.36 -12.21
N HIS A 85 7.40 -10.59 -12.17
CA HIS A 85 6.14 -11.02 -12.74
C HIS A 85 6.26 -11.28 -14.25
N ARG A 86 6.90 -10.38 -15.00
CA ARG A 86 7.11 -10.52 -16.44
C ARG A 86 8.01 -11.73 -16.77
N GLU A 87 8.95 -12.04 -15.91
CA GLU A 87 9.90 -13.13 -16.16
C GLU A 87 9.33 -14.51 -15.81
N TYR A 88 8.59 -14.61 -14.70
CA TYR A 88 8.20 -15.90 -14.14
C TYR A 88 6.68 -16.17 -14.18
N TYR A 89 5.84 -15.14 -14.34
CA TYR A 89 4.40 -15.25 -14.11
C TYR A 89 3.54 -14.66 -15.24
N LEU A 90 3.97 -14.79 -16.48
CA LEU A 90 3.28 -14.24 -17.68
C LEU A 90 1.81 -14.66 -17.81
N GLN A 91 1.46 -15.84 -17.30
CA GLN A 91 0.11 -16.40 -17.38
C GLN A 91 -0.83 -15.90 -16.26
N ILE A 92 -0.28 -15.20 -15.26
CA ILE A 92 -1.04 -14.71 -14.12
C ILE A 92 -1.22 -13.20 -14.27
N PRO A 93 -2.41 -12.63 -14.04
CA PRO A 93 -2.59 -11.20 -14.08
C PRO A 93 -1.75 -10.49 -13.01
N PHE A 94 -1.13 -9.37 -13.38
CA PHE A 94 -0.35 -8.56 -12.47
C PHE A 94 -1.26 -7.76 -11.55
N LEU A 95 -1.25 -8.08 -10.25
CA LEU A 95 -2.15 -7.53 -9.23
C LEU A 95 -1.33 -6.90 -8.08
N PRO A 96 -0.70 -5.73 -8.29
CA PRO A 96 0.21 -5.14 -7.30
C PRO A 96 -0.46 -4.78 -5.97
N TRP A 97 -1.76 -4.51 -5.95
CA TRP A 97 -2.52 -4.23 -4.73
C TRP A 97 -2.61 -5.44 -3.76
N TYR A 98 -2.35 -6.66 -4.23
CA TYR A 98 -2.27 -7.84 -3.37
C TYR A 98 -0.94 -7.99 -2.63
N HIS A 99 0.08 -7.21 -2.99
CA HIS A 99 1.39 -7.21 -2.33
C HIS A 99 1.50 -6.19 -1.18
N GLY A 100 0.40 -5.54 -0.81
CA GLY A 100 0.30 -4.67 0.36
C GLY A 100 -0.25 -5.38 1.60
N SER A 101 -0.54 -4.63 2.66
CA SER A 101 -1.16 -5.12 3.90
C SER A 101 -2.65 -5.43 3.75
N GLU A 102 -3.30 -4.95 2.69
CA GLU A 102 -4.75 -5.06 2.51
C GLU A 102 -5.30 -6.49 2.67
N PRO A 103 -4.71 -7.56 2.08
CA PRO A 103 -5.19 -8.92 2.30
C PRO A 103 -5.11 -9.39 3.75
N VAL A 104 -4.07 -8.96 4.46
CA VAL A 104 -3.87 -9.29 5.89
C VAL A 104 -4.85 -8.53 6.76
N GLU A 105 -5.07 -7.25 6.48
CA GLU A 105 -6.07 -6.42 7.16
C GLU A 105 -7.49 -6.98 6.99
N HIS A 106 -7.84 -7.44 5.79
CA HIS A 106 -9.11 -8.13 5.55
C HIS A 106 -9.25 -9.42 6.35
N PHE A 107 -8.18 -10.22 6.40
CA PHE A 107 -8.16 -11.45 7.17
C PHE A 107 -8.41 -11.17 8.65
N PHE A 108 -7.65 -10.26 9.25
CA PHE A 108 -7.84 -9.88 10.65
C PHE A 108 -9.18 -9.16 10.90
N GLY A 109 -9.66 -8.38 9.95
CA GLY A 109 -10.99 -7.77 10.02
C GLY A 109 -12.10 -8.82 10.16
N ILE A 110 -12.01 -9.94 9.44
CA ILE A 110 -12.95 -11.06 9.57
C ILE A 110 -12.75 -11.78 10.91
N ALA A 111 -11.50 -12.00 11.33
CA ALA A 111 -11.21 -12.63 12.61
C ALA A 111 -11.82 -11.84 13.77
N HIS A 112 -11.65 -10.52 13.81
CA HIS A 112 -12.27 -9.64 14.81
C HIS A 112 -13.80 -9.63 14.78
N GLN A 113 -14.43 -9.83 13.62
CA GLN A 113 -15.88 -9.96 13.53
C GLN A 113 -16.40 -11.28 14.13
N LEU A 114 -15.59 -12.33 14.08
CA LEU A 114 -15.91 -13.64 14.66
C LEU A 114 -15.66 -13.69 16.15
N ASN A 115 -14.59 -13.09 16.61
CA ASN A 115 -14.20 -12.93 18.01
C ASN A 115 -13.35 -11.67 18.17
N LEU A 116 -13.79 -10.73 19.03
CA LEU A 116 -13.10 -9.44 19.21
C LEU A 116 -11.76 -9.59 19.93
N ASP A 117 -11.69 -10.50 20.89
CA ASP A 117 -10.55 -10.67 21.80
C ASP A 117 -9.95 -12.09 21.63
N PHE A 118 -9.56 -12.42 20.40
CA PHE A 118 -8.95 -13.72 20.11
C PHE A 118 -7.45 -13.73 20.44
N ASP A 119 -6.98 -14.83 20.97
CA ASP A 119 -5.58 -15.16 21.08
C ASP A 119 -5.09 -15.95 19.84
N PHE A 120 -3.82 -16.37 19.85
CA PHE A 120 -3.24 -17.12 18.73
C PHE A 120 -3.88 -18.51 18.57
N ALA A 121 -4.24 -19.18 19.66
CA ALA A 121 -4.88 -20.48 19.61
C ALA A 121 -6.29 -20.38 19.05
N ASP A 122 -7.04 -19.35 19.46
CA ASP A 122 -8.35 -19.03 18.91
C ASP A 122 -8.28 -18.76 17.41
N LEU A 123 -7.26 -17.99 16.99
CA LEU A 123 -7.05 -17.66 15.57
C LEU A 123 -6.89 -18.93 14.73
N ILE A 124 -6.06 -19.88 15.19
CA ILE A 124 -5.85 -21.16 14.49
C ILE A 124 -7.18 -21.93 14.37
N GLN A 125 -7.97 -21.98 15.45
CA GLN A 125 -9.26 -22.66 15.45
C GLN A 125 -10.30 -21.96 14.55
N MET A 126 -10.18 -20.65 14.38
CA MET A 126 -11.07 -19.85 13.51
C MET A 126 -10.72 -19.93 12.03
N LEU A 127 -9.51 -20.37 11.64
CA LEU A 127 -9.09 -20.41 10.23
C LEU A 127 -10.10 -21.05 9.28
N PRO A 128 -10.71 -22.23 9.60
CA PRO A 128 -11.73 -22.83 8.74
C PRO A 128 -12.96 -21.95 8.58
N LYS A 129 -13.40 -21.30 9.66
CA LYS A 129 -14.55 -20.38 9.66
C LYS A 129 -14.24 -19.11 8.84
N ILE A 130 -13.06 -18.53 9.01
CA ILE A 130 -12.61 -17.36 8.25
C ILE A 130 -12.59 -17.69 6.76
N SER A 131 -12.07 -18.86 6.39
CA SER A 131 -12.04 -19.33 4.99
C SER A 131 -13.43 -19.45 4.39
N GLN A 132 -14.36 -20.10 5.11
CA GLN A 132 -15.76 -20.25 4.68
C GLN A 132 -16.46 -18.91 4.56
N TYR A 133 -16.24 -18.01 5.52
CA TYR A 133 -16.81 -16.67 5.53
C TYR A 133 -16.30 -15.83 4.36
N THR A 134 -14.99 -15.85 4.11
CA THR A 134 -14.38 -15.19 2.94
C THR A 134 -14.94 -15.72 1.63
N LYS A 135 -15.12 -17.05 1.53
CA LYS A 135 -15.72 -17.67 0.34
C LYS A 135 -17.18 -17.26 0.14
N ALA A 136 -17.96 -17.18 1.23
CA ALA A 136 -19.36 -16.77 1.18
C ALA A 136 -19.50 -15.28 0.80
N LEU A 137 -18.62 -14.41 1.29
CA LEU A 137 -18.53 -13.00 0.88
C LEU A 137 -18.24 -12.86 -0.60
N ARG A 138 -17.21 -13.55 -1.11
CA ARG A 138 -16.84 -13.54 -2.54
C ARG A 138 -17.97 -14.02 -3.44
N SER A 139 -18.77 -15.00 -2.98
CA SER A 139 -19.93 -15.51 -3.72
C SER A 139 -21.18 -14.64 -3.58
N LYS A 140 -21.11 -13.48 -2.93
CA LYS A 140 -22.23 -12.56 -2.63
C LYS A 140 -23.40 -13.24 -1.90
N LYS A 141 -23.14 -14.35 -1.19
CA LYS A 141 -24.16 -15.08 -0.40
C LYS A 141 -24.39 -14.48 0.98
N LEU A 142 -23.45 -13.63 1.45
CA LEU A 142 -23.56 -12.91 2.70
C LEU A 142 -23.53 -11.41 2.40
N PHE A 143 -24.47 -10.69 3.00
CA PHE A 143 -24.45 -9.24 3.07
C PHE A 143 -24.10 -8.86 4.51
N PHE A 144 -23.13 -7.95 4.67
CA PHE A 144 -22.88 -7.37 5.99
C PHE A 144 -24.00 -6.42 6.35
N ASP A 145 -24.50 -6.55 7.58
CA ASP A 145 -25.38 -5.56 8.18
C ASP A 145 -24.55 -4.29 8.44
N GLN A 146 -24.79 -3.25 7.64
CA GLN A 146 -24.00 -2.02 7.68
C GLN A 146 -24.11 -1.24 9.01
N GLU A 147 -25.11 -1.56 9.81
CA GLU A 147 -25.41 -0.83 11.05
C GLU A 147 -24.52 -1.21 12.23
N LYS A 148 -23.83 -2.35 12.18
CA LYS A 148 -22.99 -2.85 13.29
C LYS A 148 -21.48 -2.63 13.11
N THR A 149 -21.04 -2.05 12.01
CA THR A 149 -19.64 -1.84 11.76
C THR A 149 -19.17 -0.51 12.33
N VAL A 150 -18.37 -0.59 13.40
CA VAL A 150 -17.52 0.49 13.90
C VAL A 150 -16.74 1.11 12.72
N ARG A 151 -16.51 2.41 12.77
CA ARG A 151 -15.95 3.35 11.76
C ARG A 151 -14.97 2.81 10.71
N GLN A 152 -14.32 1.69 10.94
CA GLN A 152 -13.31 1.08 10.03
C GLN A 152 -13.91 0.14 8.97
N GLY A 153 -15.03 -0.50 9.22
CA GLY A 153 -15.65 -1.46 8.28
C GLY A 153 -16.15 -0.86 6.97
N LYS A 154 -16.43 0.45 6.93
CA LYS A 154 -16.94 1.12 5.73
C LYS A 154 -15.94 1.17 4.56
N TYR A 155 -14.65 1.16 4.85
CA TYR A 155 -13.61 1.24 3.81
C TYR A 155 -13.33 -0.12 3.17
N TYR A 156 -13.48 -1.21 3.90
CA TYR A 156 -13.16 -2.56 3.43
C TYR A 156 -14.17 -3.13 2.43
N LEU A 157 -15.44 -2.76 2.55
CA LEU A 157 -16.50 -3.26 1.65
C LEU A 157 -16.42 -2.69 0.22
N LYS A 158 -15.91 -1.47 0.06
CA LYS A 158 -15.76 -0.87 -1.28
C LYS A 158 -14.68 -1.55 -2.11
N SER A 159 -13.59 -2.03 -1.51
CA SER A 159 -12.49 -2.67 -2.22
C SER A 159 -12.84 -4.08 -2.71
N PHE A 160 -13.70 -4.80 -1.99
CA PHE A 160 -14.09 -6.17 -2.39
C PHE A 160 -15.01 -6.23 -3.62
N ASN A 161 -15.83 -5.22 -3.85
CA ASN A 161 -16.76 -5.19 -4.99
C ASN A 161 -16.06 -5.00 -6.35
N TYR A 162 -14.79 -4.60 -6.37
CA TYR A 162 -14.03 -4.37 -7.59
C TYR A 162 -13.07 -5.52 -7.97
N ALA A 163 -13.02 -6.60 -7.19
CA ALA A 163 -12.10 -7.72 -7.43
C ALA A 163 -12.65 -8.83 -8.35
N ILE A 164 -13.81 -8.63 -8.98
CA ILE A 164 -14.51 -9.67 -9.75
C ILE A 164 -14.81 -9.18 -11.18
N TYR A 165 -13.83 -8.55 -11.84
CA TYR A 165 -13.85 -8.42 -13.30
C TYR A 165 -12.44 -8.54 -13.85
#